data_5088a2fdab49f5e3acfa4f56f5765148
#
_entry.id   5088a2fdab49f5e3acfa4f56f5765148
#
_cell.length_a   1.000
_cell.length_b   1.000
_cell.length_c   1.000
_cell.angle_alpha   90.00
_cell.angle_beta   90.00
_cell.angle_gamma   90.00
#
_symmetry.space_group_name_H-M   'P 1'
#
loop_
_entity.id
_entity.type
_entity.pdbx_description
1 polymer ?
#
loop_
_entity_poly.entity_id
_entity_poly.type
_entity_poly.pdbx_seq_one_letter_code
_entity_poly.pdbx_strand_id
1 'polypeptide(L)'
;MKFTKILLFLVIVMFVTIPGFAQTGNIHGKVTDTDGKPMVGATISIDRQGITQHFEVKTDNRGQYLHAGLPTGQYQISVMRDGKKALTQPGVVRFGGDTAVDFDLKQAAAQGVSEEARQKAAEEKAKAEATKAAFEQARTAMISKNYDEAIKLFQEAADKDPTQHVIFANLADAYSQAKKYDDAAKAYNKAIELKPDEAAYYNNLGIVQGNAGKIDDATKALQKAAELNPPGAGQSYYNLGAVLTNRGRTKEAADAFKKAIEYNPQMAQAYYQLGISYFGAPDTIPQAIPTLQKFQEIVAAMPKEQQGPFTNDLEAAKQLIDAAKAAAPTGYKSEKAIAEEKAAQEKAEKQKAAAEKAKRK
;
A
#
# COMPACT_ATOMS: atom_id res chain seq x y z
N MET A 1 27.34 -51.04 -21.65
CA MET A 1 26.05 -50.70 -21.03
C MET A 1 26.30 -50.22 -19.60
N LYS A 2 26.26 -48.89 -19.37
CA LYS A 2 26.32 -48.30 -18.03
C LYS A 2 25.07 -47.41 -17.85
N PHE A 3 24.17 -47.85 -16.98
CA PHE A 3 22.96 -47.10 -16.60
C PHE A 3 23.35 -45.96 -15.66
N THR A 4 23.17 -44.74 -16.10
CA THR A 4 23.32 -43.54 -15.25
C THR A 4 21.95 -43.25 -14.64
N LYS A 5 21.82 -43.40 -13.33
CA LYS A 5 20.63 -43.04 -12.55
C LYS A 5 20.58 -41.51 -12.43
N ILE A 6 19.57 -40.89 -13.05
CA ILE A 6 19.24 -39.50 -12.84
C ILE A 6 18.39 -39.41 -11.58
N LEU A 7 18.96 -38.79 -10.54
CA LEU A 7 18.28 -38.48 -9.28
C LEU A 7 17.50 -37.20 -9.45
N LEU A 8 16.19 -37.29 -9.57
CA LEU A 8 15.28 -36.15 -9.65
C LEU A 8 15.11 -35.56 -8.25
N PHE A 9 15.79 -34.43 -7.97
CA PHE A 9 15.57 -33.64 -6.74
C PHE A 9 14.26 -32.88 -6.88
N LEU A 10 13.24 -33.35 -6.18
CA LEU A 10 11.96 -32.65 -6.03
C LEU A 10 12.17 -31.50 -5.02
N VAL A 11 12.37 -30.30 -5.51
CA VAL A 11 12.38 -29.10 -4.66
C VAL A 11 10.95 -28.80 -4.24
N ILE A 12 10.59 -29.23 -3.03
CA ILE A 12 9.35 -28.78 -2.38
C ILE A 12 9.54 -27.32 -1.99
N VAL A 13 9.03 -26.42 -2.82
CA VAL A 13 8.86 -25.02 -2.44
C VAL A 13 7.76 -24.95 -1.38
N MET A 14 8.17 -24.92 -0.12
CA MET A 14 7.27 -24.57 0.99
C MET A 14 6.86 -23.11 0.79
N PHE A 15 5.69 -22.87 0.21
CA PHE A 15 5.01 -21.60 0.34
C PHE A 15 4.69 -21.42 1.83
N VAL A 16 5.54 -20.67 2.53
CA VAL A 16 5.17 -20.07 3.81
C VAL A 16 4.09 -19.05 3.48
N THR A 17 2.85 -19.47 3.52
CA THR A 17 1.73 -18.54 3.58
C THR A 17 1.84 -17.82 4.92
N ILE A 18 2.38 -16.60 4.90
CA ILE A 18 2.20 -15.66 6.02
C ILE A 18 0.69 -15.60 6.21
N PRO A 19 0.14 -15.94 7.40
CA PRO A 19 -1.28 -15.74 7.64
C PRO A 19 -1.50 -14.23 7.51
N GLY A 20 -2.08 -13.80 6.38
CA GLY A 20 -2.60 -12.45 6.25
C GLY A 20 -3.51 -12.24 7.46
N PHE A 21 -3.29 -11.19 8.24
CA PHE A 21 -4.18 -10.81 9.34
C PHE A 21 -5.58 -10.79 8.74
N ALA A 22 -6.40 -11.78 9.10
CA ALA A 22 -7.75 -11.88 8.58
C ALA A 22 -8.47 -10.60 9.03
N GLN A 23 -8.76 -9.73 8.05
CA GLN A 23 -9.55 -8.54 8.32
C GLN A 23 -10.94 -9.01 8.71
N THR A 24 -11.24 -8.96 9.99
CA THR A 24 -12.49 -9.47 10.55
C THR A 24 -13.28 -8.38 11.23
N GLY A 25 -14.60 -8.58 11.29
CA GLY A 25 -15.54 -7.80 12.08
C GLY A 25 -16.61 -8.72 12.66
N ASN A 26 -17.66 -8.13 13.23
CA ASN A 26 -18.69 -8.85 13.92
C ASN A 26 -20.07 -8.59 13.29
N ILE A 27 -20.97 -9.57 13.40
CA ILE A 27 -22.41 -9.40 13.16
C ILE A 27 -23.14 -9.75 14.46
N HIS A 28 -24.06 -8.89 14.88
CA HIS A 28 -24.90 -9.09 16.04
C HIS A 28 -26.32 -8.59 15.76
N GLY A 29 -27.25 -8.95 16.60
CA GLY A 29 -28.61 -8.47 16.49
C GLY A 29 -29.56 -9.17 17.44
N LYS A 30 -30.85 -8.82 17.31
CA LYS A 30 -31.94 -9.37 18.08
C LYS A 30 -33.01 -9.98 17.14
N VAL A 31 -33.58 -11.08 17.55
CA VAL A 31 -34.68 -11.76 16.86
C VAL A 31 -35.93 -11.74 17.73
N THR A 32 -37.04 -11.22 17.19
CA THR A 32 -38.37 -11.34 17.78
C THR A 32 -39.28 -12.21 16.91
N ASP A 33 -40.11 -13.02 17.55
CA ASP A 33 -41.08 -13.89 16.90
C ASP A 33 -42.30 -13.10 16.34
N THR A 34 -43.27 -13.82 15.81
CA THR A 34 -44.52 -13.24 15.28
C THR A 34 -45.40 -12.62 16.34
N ASP A 35 -45.19 -12.91 17.63
CA ASP A 35 -45.87 -12.31 18.74
C ASP A 35 -45.14 -11.10 19.33
N GLY A 36 -43.94 -10.81 18.84
CA GLY A 36 -43.05 -9.74 19.31
C GLY A 36 -42.22 -10.14 20.55
N LYS A 37 -42.15 -11.43 20.87
CA LYS A 37 -41.33 -11.96 21.97
C LYS A 37 -39.92 -12.32 21.49
N PRO A 38 -38.90 -12.27 22.39
CA PRO A 38 -37.55 -12.73 22.04
C PRO A 38 -37.56 -14.19 21.58
N MET A 39 -36.98 -14.47 20.42
CA MET A 39 -36.89 -15.83 19.86
C MET A 39 -35.63 -16.52 20.41
N VAL A 40 -35.80 -17.37 21.43
CA VAL A 40 -34.71 -18.07 22.12
C VAL A 40 -34.27 -19.31 21.32
N GLY A 41 -32.95 -19.53 21.17
CA GLY A 41 -32.41 -20.72 20.51
C GLY A 41 -32.61 -20.75 18.97
N ALA A 42 -33.05 -19.66 18.37
CA ALA A 42 -33.18 -19.56 16.92
C ALA A 42 -31.81 -19.68 16.28
N THR A 43 -31.70 -20.46 15.20
CA THR A 43 -30.49 -20.56 14.40
C THR A 43 -30.43 -19.40 13.43
N ILE A 44 -29.32 -18.68 13.45
CA ILE A 44 -28.98 -17.62 12.49
C ILE A 44 -27.96 -18.18 11.53
N SER A 45 -28.30 -18.27 10.28
CA SER A 45 -27.42 -18.64 9.16
C SER A 45 -26.79 -17.39 8.59
N ILE A 46 -25.47 -17.39 8.43
CA ILE A 46 -24.68 -16.27 7.95
C ILE A 46 -23.92 -16.75 6.72
N ASP A 47 -24.41 -16.42 5.55
CA ASP A 47 -23.87 -16.89 4.25
C ASP A 47 -23.09 -15.74 3.58
N ARG A 48 -21.79 -15.92 3.34
CA ARG A 48 -20.98 -14.93 2.63
C ARG A 48 -21.31 -14.94 1.15
N GLN A 49 -21.49 -13.73 0.55
CA GLN A 49 -21.76 -13.63 -0.87
C GLN A 49 -20.50 -13.79 -1.71
N GLY A 50 -20.63 -14.44 -2.86
CA GLY A 50 -19.55 -14.58 -3.84
C GLY A 50 -18.57 -15.73 -3.57
N ILE A 51 -18.63 -16.37 -2.40
CA ILE A 51 -17.83 -17.58 -2.05
C ILE A 51 -18.66 -18.53 -1.18
N THR A 52 -18.35 -19.82 -1.24
CA THR A 52 -19.06 -20.81 -0.40
C THR A 52 -18.49 -20.76 1.02
N GLN A 53 -18.98 -19.85 1.84
CA GLN A 53 -18.60 -19.71 3.24
C GLN A 53 -19.85 -19.48 4.08
N HIS A 54 -20.08 -20.37 5.03
CA HIS A 54 -21.28 -20.44 5.84
C HIS A 54 -20.91 -20.49 7.34
N PHE A 55 -21.66 -19.75 8.14
CA PHE A 55 -21.53 -19.73 9.60
C PHE A 55 -22.91 -19.81 10.23
N GLU A 56 -22.97 -20.34 11.44
CA GLU A 56 -24.20 -20.40 12.22
C GLU A 56 -23.95 -19.93 13.66
N VAL A 57 -24.97 -19.28 14.23
CA VAL A 57 -24.99 -18.90 15.63
C VAL A 57 -26.44 -19.03 16.15
N LYS A 58 -26.60 -19.30 17.44
CA LYS A 58 -27.93 -19.36 18.08
C LYS A 58 -28.18 -18.12 18.92
N THR A 59 -29.45 -17.72 18.96
CA THR A 59 -29.88 -16.65 19.84
C THR A 59 -29.89 -17.11 21.32
N ASP A 60 -29.58 -16.19 22.21
CA ASP A 60 -29.60 -16.38 23.68
C ASP A 60 -31.02 -16.28 24.25
N ASN A 61 -31.14 -16.30 25.58
CA ASN A 61 -32.40 -16.19 26.33
C ASN A 61 -33.10 -14.83 26.18
N ARG A 62 -32.44 -13.83 25.58
CA ARG A 62 -32.99 -12.50 25.25
C ARG A 62 -33.29 -12.35 23.75
N GLY A 63 -33.12 -13.43 22.99
CA GLY A 63 -33.24 -13.42 21.53
C GLY A 63 -32.08 -12.70 20.84
N GLN A 64 -30.94 -12.47 21.52
CA GLN A 64 -29.79 -11.81 20.95
C GLN A 64 -28.81 -12.83 20.38
N TYR A 65 -28.07 -12.43 19.33
CA TYR A 65 -27.01 -13.23 18.75
C TYR A 65 -25.78 -12.36 18.45
N LEU A 66 -24.62 -12.98 18.45
CA LEU A 66 -23.35 -12.38 18.08
C LEU A 66 -22.48 -13.45 17.40
N HIS A 67 -21.97 -13.14 16.25
CA HIS A 67 -20.89 -13.88 15.61
C HIS A 67 -19.69 -12.95 15.40
N ALA A 68 -18.58 -13.25 16.08
CA ALA A 68 -17.35 -12.48 16.00
C ALA A 68 -16.35 -13.12 15.03
N GLY A 69 -15.44 -12.29 14.51
CA GLY A 69 -14.33 -12.77 13.70
C GLY A 69 -14.69 -13.16 12.27
N LEU A 70 -15.78 -12.61 11.72
CA LEU A 70 -16.18 -12.84 10.33
C LEU A 70 -15.24 -12.06 9.40
N PRO A 71 -14.73 -12.68 8.32
CA PRO A 71 -13.99 -11.99 7.27
C PRO A 71 -14.78 -10.82 6.68
N THR A 72 -14.10 -9.74 6.29
CA THR A 72 -14.76 -8.60 5.66
C THR A 72 -15.46 -9.01 4.36
N GLY A 73 -16.67 -8.50 4.13
CA GLY A 73 -17.46 -8.86 2.95
C GLY A 73 -18.96 -8.63 3.12
N GLN A 74 -19.70 -9.00 2.08
CA GLN A 74 -21.16 -8.98 2.08
C GLN A 74 -21.68 -10.35 2.52
N TYR A 75 -22.74 -10.34 3.32
CA TYR A 75 -23.36 -11.52 3.88
C TYR A 75 -24.88 -11.47 3.70
N GLN A 76 -25.47 -12.64 3.56
CA GLN A 76 -26.91 -12.85 3.74
C GLN A 76 -27.10 -13.50 5.12
N ILE A 77 -27.81 -12.79 5.99
CA ILE A 77 -28.11 -13.27 7.34
C ILE A 77 -29.55 -13.73 7.36
N SER A 78 -29.81 -14.96 7.78
CA SER A 78 -31.15 -15.54 7.75
C SER A 78 -31.51 -16.11 9.11
N VAL A 79 -32.71 -15.82 9.57
CA VAL A 79 -33.32 -16.53 10.71
C VAL A 79 -33.90 -17.84 10.20
N MET A 80 -33.52 -18.93 10.82
CA MET A 80 -34.04 -20.26 10.52
C MET A 80 -35.19 -20.62 11.45
N ARG A 81 -36.30 -21.06 10.90
CA ARG A 81 -37.45 -21.62 11.63
C ARG A 81 -37.84 -22.94 10.97
N ASP A 82 -37.94 -24.01 11.75
CA ASP A 82 -38.29 -25.36 11.28
C ASP A 82 -37.46 -25.84 10.08
N GLY A 83 -36.13 -25.51 10.11
CA GLY A 83 -35.18 -25.85 9.04
C GLY A 83 -35.29 -25.02 7.75
N LYS A 84 -36.21 -24.00 7.72
CA LYS A 84 -36.37 -23.10 6.57
C LYS A 84 -35.97 -21.67 6.91
N LYS A 85 -35.52 -20.92 5.91
CA LYS A 85 -35.24 -19.48 6.06
C LYS A 85 -36.57 -18.72 6.23
N ALA A 86 -36.81 -18.17 7.44
CA ALA A 86 -38.01 -17.41 7.76
C ALA A 86 -37.92 -15.94 7.32
N LEU A 87 -36.75 -15.33 7.49
CA LEU A 87 -36.46 -13.97 7.05
C LEU A 87 -34.99 -13.87 6.75
N THR A 88 -34.62 -13.14 5.70
CA THR A 88 -33.24 -12.92 5.27
C THR A 88 -32.99 -11.43 5.13
N GLN A 89 -31.87 -10.95 5.65
CA GLN A 89 -31.41 -9.56 5.48
C GLN A 89 -29.95 -9.53 5.07
N PRO A 90 -29.53 -8.55 4.26
CA PRO A 90 -28.13 -8.34 3.93
C PRO A 90 -27.39 -7.72 5.12
N GLY A 91 -26.09 -8.06 5.25
CA GLY A 91 -25.17 -7.43 6.19
C GLY A 91 -23.80 -7.24 5.55
N VAL A 92 -23.09 -6.21 5.97
CA VAL A 92 -21.75 -5.91 5.46
C VAL A 92 -20.78 -5.89 6.62
N VAL A 93 -19.87 -6.87 6.65
CA VAL A 93 -18.80 -6.92 7.64
C VAL A 93 -17.64 -6.05 7.17
N ARG A 94 -17.28 -5.05 8.01
CA ARG A 94 -16.12 -4.18 7.81
C ARG A 94 -15.03 -4.56 8.82
N PHE A 95 -13.80 -4.25 8.50
CA PHE A 95 -12.66 -4.50 9.39
C PHE A 95 -12.85 -3.78 10.74
N GLY A 96 -12.75 -4.54 11.81
CA GLY A 96 -12.93 -4.02 13.17
C GLY A 96 -14.33 -3.45 13.47
N GLY A 97 -15.29 -3.62 12.54
CA GLY A 97 -16.63 -3.08 12.67
C GLY A 97 -17.63 -4.06 13.27
N ASP A 98 -18.66 -3.50 13.91
CA ASP A 98 -19.85 -4.21 14.37
C ASP A 98 -21.02 -3.92 13.43
N THR A 99 -21.64 -4.96 12.89
CA THR A 99 -22.82 -4.85 12.02
C THR A 99 -24.04 -5.36 12.76
N ALA A 100 -24.98 -4.47 13.03
CA ALA A 100 -26.25 -4.83 13.65
C ALA A 100 -27.26 -5.28 12.58
N VAL A 101 -27.88 -6.46 12.75
CA VAL A 101 -28.93 -6.97 11.87
C VAL A 101 -30.04 -7.58 12.76
N ASP A 102 -31.10 -6.83 12.96
CA ASP A 102 -32.24 -7.24 13.79
C ASP A 102 -33.34 -7.89 12.94
N PHE A 103 -33.99 -8.88 13.47
CA PHE A 103 -35.10 -9.59 12.82
C PHE A 103 -36.38 -9.44 13.63
N ASP A 104 -37.36 -8.76 13.07
CA ASP A 104 -38.72 -8.68 13.59
C ASP A 104 -39.67 -9.50 12.69
N LEU A 105 -39.96 -10.73 13.11
CA LEU A 105 -40.82 -11.62 12.32
C LEU A 105 -42.31 -11.17 12.36
N LYS A 106 -42.73 -10.41 13.36
CA LYS A 106 -44.06 -9.82 13.40
C LYS A 106 -44.23 -8.72 12.34
N GLN A 107 -43.24 -7.83 12.29
CA GLN A 107 -43.24 -6.76 11.31
C GLN A 107 -43.07 -7.31 9.89
N ALA A 108 -42.24 -8.33 9.68
CA ALA A 108 -42.09 -9.00 8.41
C ALA A 108 -43.35 -9.72 7.94
N ALA A 109 -44.09 -10.36 8.85
CA ALA A 109 -45.36 -10.99 8.56
C ALA A 109 -46.47 -9.95 8.25
N ALA A 110 -46.46 -8.80 8.92
CA ALA A 110 -47.42 -7.72 8.68
C ALA A 110 -47.12 -6.93 7.40
N GLN A 111 -45.85 -6.83 7.02
CA GLN A 111 -45.41 -6.04 5.86
C GLN A 111 -45.28 -6.88 4.58
N GLY A 112 -45.70 -8.16 4.55
CA GLY A 112 -45.48 -9.04 3.39
C GLY A 112 -44.64 -8.33 2.36
N VAL A 113 -43.36 -8.65 2.19
CA VAL A 113 -42.35 -7.86 1.43
C VAL A 113 -43.04 -7.34 0.16
N SER A 114 -43.32 -6.03 0.10
CA SER A 114 -44.09 -5.45 -0.98
C SER A 114 -43.39 -5.76 -2.31
N GLU A 115 -44.15 -5.95 -3.39
CA GLU A 115 -43.56 -6.19 -4.70
C GLU A 115 -42.56 -5.10 -5.09
N GLU A 116 -42.80 -3.85 -4.65
CA GLU A 116 -41.88 -2.73 -4.81
C GLU A 116 -40.54 -2.95 -4.06
N ALA A 117 -40.55 -3.52 -2.85
CA ALA A 117 -39.33 -3.80 -2.11
C ALA A 117 -38.51 -4.94 -2.75
N ARG A 118 -39.19 -5.93 -3.34
CA ARG A 118 -38.55 -7.00 -4.12
C ARG A 118 -37.95 -6.47 -5.41
N GLN A 119 -38.67 -5.62 -6.14
CA GLN A 119 -38.18 -4.98 -7.34
C GLN A 119 -36.97 -4.09 -7.04
N LYS A 120 -37.04 -3.25 -6.02
CA LYS A 120 -35.92 -2.41 -5.60
C LYS A 120 -34.66 -3.22 -5.21
N ALA A 121 -34.84 -4.30 -4.46
CA ALA A 121 -33.72 -5.19 -4.10
C ALA A 121 -33.13 -5.90 -5.33
N ALA A 122 -33.95 -6.27 -6.29
CA ALA A 122 -33.49 -6.86 -7.54
C ALA A 122 -32.73 -5.85 -8.40
N GLU A 123 -33.22 -4.60 -8.48
CA GLU A 123 -32.53 -3.49 -9.19
C GLU A 123 -31.16 -3.16 -8.53
N GLU A 124 -31.11 -3.05 -7.21
CA GLU A 124 -29.85 -2.81 -6.48
C GLU A 124 -28.85 -3.95 -6.72
N LYS A 125 -29.32 -5.19 -6.69
CA LYS A 125 -28.48 -6.36 -7.00
C LYS A 125 -27.97 -6.32 -8.44
N ALA A 126 -28.83 -6.08 -9.40
CA ALA A 126 -28.47 -5.98 -10.82
C ALA A 126 -27.46 -4.84 -11.05
N LYS A 127 -27.66 -3.70 -10.38
CA LYS A 127 -26.73 -2.56 -10.41
C LYS A 127 -25.36 -2.92 -9.86
N ALA A 128 -25.30 -3.61 -8.71
CA ALA A 128 -24.06 -4.06 -8.11
C ALA A 128 -23.31 -5.07 -9.01
N GLU A 129 -24.02 -6.02 -9.60
CA GLU A 129 -23.47 -6.99 -10.56
C GLU A 129 -22.93 -6.30 -11.82
N ALA A 130 -23.65 -5.34 -12.36
CA ALA A 130 -23.24 -4.56 -13.52
C ALA A 130 -22.02 -3.68 -13.21
N THR A 131 -21.95 -3.08 -12.01
CA THR A 131 -20.76 -2.33 -11.54
C THR A 131 -19.54 -3.23 -11.48
N LYS A 132 -19.69 -4.40 -10.86
CA LYS A 132 -18.61 -5.39 -10.76
C LYS A 132 -18.13 -5.86 -12.14
N ALA A 133 -19.07 -6.15 -13.05
CA ALA A 133 -18.73 -6.58 -14.39
C ALA A 133 -17.96 -5.51 -15.17
N ALA A 134 -18.40 -4.26 -15.13
CA ALA A 134 -17.71 -3.13 -15.76
C ALA A 134 -16.30 -2.95 -15.16
N PHE A 135 -16.15 -3.04 -13.84
CA PHE A 135 -14.88 -2.93 -13.16
C PHE A 135 -13.88 -4.04 -13.57
N GLU A 136 -14.31 -5.30 -13.64
CA GLU A 136 -13.44 -6.41 -14.07
C GLU A 136 -13.06 -6.32 -15.56
N GLN A 137 -13.97 -5.89 -16.42
CA GLN A 137 -13.67 -5.61 -17.82
C GLN A 137 -12.66 -4.47 -17.97
N ALA A 138 -12.81 -3.39 -17.18
CA ALA A 138 -11.87 -2.28 -17.15
C ALA A 138 -10.46 -2.75 -16.73
N ARG A 139 -10.35 -3.60 -15.71
CA ARG A 139 -9.08 -4.20 -15.29
C ARG A 139 -8.45 -5.04 -16.41
N THR A 140 -9.25 -5.80 -17.15
CA THR A 140 -8.78 -6.58 -18.30
C THR A 140 -8.23 -5.65 -19.40
N ALA A 141 -8.92 -4.54 -19.68
CA ALA A 141 -8.48 -3.53 -20.62
C ALA A 141 -7.16 -2.86 -20.16
N MET A 142 -6.98 -2.62 -18.85
CA MET A 142 -5.71 -2.13 -18.26
C MET A 142 -4.55 -3.10 -18.53
N ILE A 143 -4.76 -4.39 -18.29
CA ILE A 143 -3.75 -5.44 -18.54
C ILE A 143 -3.36 -5.49 -20.02
N SER A 144 -4.34 -5.32 -20.90
CA SER A 144 -4.15 -5.28 -22.35
C SER A 144 -3.62 -3.93 -22.84
N LYS A 145 -3.33 -2.97 -21.95
CA LYS A 145 -2.89 -1.60 -22.24
C LYS A 145 -3.86 -0.79 -23.12
N ASN A 146 -5.13 -1.21 -23.16
CA ASN A 146 -6.21 -0.47 -23.82
C ASN A 146 -6.77 0.56 -22.83
N TYR A 147 -6.02 1.64 -22.60
CA TYR A 147 -6.33 2.61 -21.54
C TYR A 147 -7.60 3.42 -21.82
N ASP A 148 -7.93 3.71 -23.09
CA ASP A 148 -9.16 4.45 -23.41
C ASP A 148 -10.40 3.61 -23.10
N GLU A 149 -10.39 2.33 -23.40
CA GLU A 149 -11.48 1.41 -23.04
C GLU A 149 -11.56 1.21 -21.52
N ALA A 150 -10.40 1.08 -20.84
CA ALA A 150 -10.37 0.99 -19.38
C ALA A 150 -10.98 2.24 -18.73
N ILE A 151 -10.66 3.43 -19.19
CA ILE A 151 -11.23 4.69 -18.71
C ILE A 151 -12.75 4.68 -18.86
N LYS A 152 -13.26 4.34 -20.05
CA LYS A 152 -14.70 4.27 -20.31
C LYS A 152 -15.41 3.30 -19.35
N LEU A 153 -14.88 2.10 -19.20
CA LEU A 153 -15.48 1.07 -18.33
C LEU A 153 -15.40 1.42 -16.84
N PHE A 154 -14.29 2.05 -16.38
CA PHE A 154 -14.23 2.56 -15.00
C PHE A 154 -15.18 3.72 -14.77
N GLN A 155 -15.39 4.60 -15.75
CA GLN A 155 -16.41 5.65 -15.66
C GLN A 155 -17.83 5.05 -15.56
N GLU A 156 -18.15 4.06 -16.39
CA GLU A 156 -19.42 3.34 -16.29
C GLU A 156 -19.61 2.69 -14.91
N ALA A 157 -18.57 2.12 -14.33
CA ALA A 157 -18.60 1.58 -12.98
C ALA A 157 -18.82 2.68 -11.92
N ALA A 158 -18.13 3.83 -12.04
CA ALA A 158 -18.26 4.96 -11.14
C ALA A 158 -19.66 5.60 -11.20
N ASP A 159 -20.28 5.67 -12.37
CA ASP A 159 -21.65 6.16 -12.54
C ASP A 159 -22.68 5.23 -11.87
N LYS A 160 -22.41 3.93 -11.90
CA LYS A 160 -23.25 2.94 -11.23
C LYS A 160 -23.08 2.95 -9.72
N ASP A 161 -21.84 3.08 -9.23
CA ASP A 161 -21.55 3.17 -7.79
C ASP A 161 -20.52 4.27 -7.48
N PRO A 162 -21.00 5.52 -7.28
CA PRO A 162 -20.12 6.67 -7.00
C PRO A 162 -19.54 6.67 -5.58
N THR A 163 -19.81 5.67 -4.76
CA THR A 163 -19.32 5.59 -3.38
C THR A 163 -18.04 4.74 -3.22
N GLN A 164 -17.66 4.03 -4.26
CA GLN A 164 -16.53 3.11 -4.26
C GLN A 164 -15.22 3.82 -4.59
N HIS A 165 -14.45 4.21 -3.56
CA HIS A 165 -13.16 4.87 -3.72
C HIS A 165 -12.18 4.11 -4.65
N VAL A 166 -12.24 2.76 -4.63
CA VAL A 166 -11.37 1.90 -5.44
C VAL A 166 -11.62 2.08 -6.94
N ILE A 167 -12.87 2.34 -7.36
CA ILE A 167 -13.19 2.58 -8.77
C ILE A 167 -12.49 3.86 -9.25
N PHE A 168 -12.59 4.94 -8.47
CA PHE A 168 -11.95 6.20 -8.80
C PHE A 168 -10.42 6.12 -8.78
N ALA A 169 -9.84 5.34 -7.89
CA ALA A 169 -8.39 5.11 -7.88
C ALA A 169 -7.93 4.39 -9.16
N ASN A 170 -8.64 3.33 -9.57
CA ASN A 170 -8.32 2.61 -10.82
C ASN A 170 -8.59 3.45 -12.07
N LEU A 171 -9.62 4.30 -12.05
CA LEU A 171 -9.88 5.28 -13.11
C LEU A 171 -8.72 6.27 -13.23
N ALA A 172 -8.21 6.74 -12.09
CA ALA A 172 -7.04 7.61 -12.05
C ALA A 172 -5.79 6.93 -12.61
N ASP A 173 -5.56 5.65 -12.26
CA ASP A 173 -4.47 4.86 -12.82
C ASP A 173 -4.60 4.74 -14.35
N ALA A 174 -5.80 4.47 -14.87
CA ALA A 174 -6.06 4.39 -16.30
C ALA A 174 -5.77 5.73 -17.01
N TYR A 175 -6.23 6.84 -16.45
CA TYR A 175 -5.90 8.18 -16.95
C TYR A 175 -4.39 8.46 -16.91
N SER A 176 -3.71 8.07 -15.84
CA SER A 176 -2.27 8.24 -15.68
C SER A 176 -1.49 7.48 -16.76
N GLN A 177 -1.86 6.22 -17.00
CA GLN A 177 -1.24 5.40 -18.07
C GLN A 177 -1.51 5.97 -19.48
N ALA A 178 -2.69 6.57 -19.67
CA ALA A 178 -3.03 7.32 -20.90
C ALA A 178 -2.37 8.71 -20.96
N LYS A 179 -1.54 9.08 -19.98
CA LYS A 179 -0.89 10.39 -19.81
C LYS A 179 -1.87 11.57 -19.71
N LYS A 180 -3.13 11.32 -19.35
CA LYS A 180 -4.17 12.31 -19.08
C LYS A 180 -4.09 12.73 -17.60
N TYR A 181 -2.98 13.39 -17.24
CA TYR A 181 -2.59 13.61 -15.83
C TYR A 181 -3.57 14.49 -15.05
N ASP A 182 -4.17 15.50 -15.67
CA ASP A 182 -5.16 16.35 -15.00
C ASP A 182 -6.43 15.58 -14.62
N ASP A 183 -6.89 14.69 -15.48
CA ASP A 183 -8.04 13.85 -15.22
C ASP A 183 -7.73 12.75 -14.20
N ALA A 184 -6.51 12.21 -14.25
CA ALA A 184 -6.01 11.30 -13.22
C ALA A 184 -6.01 11.96 -11.82
N ALA A 185 -5.53 13.22 -11.72
CA ALA A 185 -5.54 13.95 -10.47
C ALA A 185 -6.95 14.19 -9.93
N LYS A 186 -7.92 14.53 -10.79
CA LYS A 186 -9.35 14.66 -10.40
C LYS A 186 -9.91 13.34 -9.85
N ALA A 187 -9.62 12.24 -10.52
CA ALA A 187 -10.11 10.93 -10.09
C ALA A 187 -9.46 10.48 -8.77
N TYR A 188 -8.14 10.69 -8.56
CA TYR A 188 -7.53 10.45 -7.25
C TYR A 188 -8.10 11.35 -6.15
N ASN A 189 -8.34 12.63 -6.42
CA ASN A 189 -9.00 13.50 -5.44
C ASN A 189 -10.37 12.95 -5.03
N LYS A 190 -11.14 12.41 -5.98
CA LYS A 190 -12.42 11.77 -5.67
C LYS A 190 -12.24 10.50 -4.82
N ALA A 191 -11.23 9.68 -5.08
CA ALA A 191 -10.90 8.54 -4.24
C ALA A 191 -10.52 8.98 -2.81
N ILE A 192 -9.75 10.06 -2.68
CA ILE A 192 -9.35 10.65 -1.38
C ILE A 192 -10.55 11.23 -0.63
N GLU A 193 -11.48 11.92 -1.30
CA GLU A 193 -12.73 12.39 -0.68
C GLU A 193 -13.52 11.24 -0.04
N LEU A 194 -13.55 10.08 -0.70
CA LEU A 194 -14.26 8.91 -0.23
C LEU A 194 -13.48 8.12 0.84
N LYS A 195 -12.14 8.17 0.79
CA LYS A 195 -11.25 7.49 1.74
C LYS A 195 -10.00 8.34 2.01
N PRO A 196 -10.06 9.31 2.93
CA PRO A 196 -9.01 10.30 3.15
C PRO A 196 -7.79 9.79 3.92
N ASP A 197 -7.84 8.59 4.47
CA ASP A 197 -6.76 7.95 5.24
C ASP A 197 -5.90 6.97 4.40
N GLU A 198 -6.15 6.86 3.10
CA GLU A 198 -5.43 5.93 2.22
C GLU A 198 -4.17 6.60 1.65
N ALA A 199 -3.02 6.34 2.27
CA ALA A 199 -1.73 6.92 1.89
C ALA A 199 -1.35 6.66 0.41
N ALA A 200 -1.75 5.50 -0.15
CA ALA A 200 -1.47 5.14 -1.54
C ALA A 200 -2.09 6.12 -2.53
N TYR A 201 -3.27 6.67 -2.23
CA TYR A 201 -3.92 7.63 -3.11
C TYR A 201 -3.17 8.97 -3.16
N TYR A 202 -2.70 9.45 -2.01
CA TYR A 202 -1.87 10.66 -1.95
C TYR A 202 -0.53 10.46 -2.64
N ASN A 203 0.10 9.29 -2.48
CA ASN A 203 1.35 8.96 -3.16
C ASN A 203 1.18 8.99 -4.70
N ASN A 204 0.16 8.33 -5.21
CA ASN A 204 -0.11 8.28 -6.64
C ASN A 204 -0.58 9.64 -7.19
N LEU A 205 -1.39 10.39 -6.42
CA LEU A 205 -1.75 11.78 -6.76
C LEU A 205 -0.51 12.65 -6.91
N GLY A 206 0.44 12.54 -5.99
CA GLY A 206 1.69 13.31 -6.06
C GLY A 206 2.53 12.98 -7.29
N ILE A 207 2.64 11.69 -7.66
CA ILE A 207 3.34 11.26 -8.88
C ILE A 207 2.64 11.85 -10.12
N VAL A 208 1.31 11.75 -10.18
CA VAL A 208 0.49 12.28 -11.29
C VAL A 208 0.64 13.80 -11.43
N GLN A 209 0.55 14.53 -10.31
CA GLN A 209 0.74 15.99 -10.29
C GLN A 209 2.16 16.38 -10.70
N GLY A 210 3.17 15.61 -10.27
CA GLY A 210 4.54 15.76 -10.73
C GLY A 210 4.68 15.60 -12.25
N ASN A 211 4.06 14.58 -12.81
CA ASN A 211 4.02 14.36 -14.25
C ASN A 211 3.27 15.48 -15.01
N ALA A 212 2.24 16.05 -14.40
CA ALA A 212 1.53 17.22 -14.91
C ALA A 212 2.32 18.54 -14.78
N GLY A 213 3.45 18.54 -14.06
CA GLY A 213 4.24 19.76 -13.81
C GLY A 213 3.80 20.57 -12.61
N LYS A 214 2.85 20.11 -11.83
CA LYS A 214 2.31 20.76 -10.62
C LYS A 214 3.14 20.38 -9.40
N ILE A 215 4.38 20.87 -9.33
CA ILE A 215 5.39 20.38 -8.38
C ILE A 215 5.03 20.66 -6.93
N ASP A 216 4.48 21.82 -6.63
CA ASP A 216 4.12 22.17 -5.26
C ASP A 216 2.94 21.33 -4.74
N ASP A 217 1.97 21.01 -5.59
CA ASP A 217 0.88 20.10 -5.26
C ASP A 217 1.38 18.67 -5.08
N ALA A 218 2.26 18.20 -5.99
CA ALA A 218 2.92 16.91 -5.88
C ALA A 218 3.69 16.76 -4.55
N THR A 219 4.42 17.81 -4.15
CA THR A 219 5.16 17.84 -2.90
C THR A 219 4.23 17.68 -1.70
N LYS A 220 3.14 18.44 -1.66
CA LYS A 220 2.14 18.35 -0.58
C LYS A 220 1.51 16.95 -0.50
N ALA A 221 1.13 16.38 -1.65
CA ALA A 221 0.51 15.08 -1.70
C ALA A 221 1.48 13.97 -1.22
N LEU A 222 2.73 13.96 -1.67
CA LEU A 222 3.73 12.97 -1.24
C LEU A 222 4.12 13.11 0.23
N GLN A 223 4.19 14.33 0.76
CA GLN A 223 4.37 14.55 2.19
C GLN A 223 3.18 14.01 2.99
N LYS A 224 1.96 14.23 2.52
CA LYS A 224 0.75 13.68 3.16
C LYS A 224 0.74 12.15 3.14
N ALA A 225 1.18 11.53 2.05
CA ALA A 225 1.36 10.08 1.99
C ALA A 225 2.33 9.55 3.07
N ALA A 226 3.46 10.25 3.25
CA ALA A 226 4.45 9.90 4.27
C ALA A 226 3.91 10.06 5.71
N GLU A 227 3.10 11.10 5.97
CA GLU A 227 2.44 11.30 7.26
C GLU A 227 1.42 10.19 7.58
N LEU A 228 0.64 9.78 6.60
CA LEU A 228 -0.39 8.75 6.75
C LEU A 228 0.18 7.33 6.90
N ASN A 229 1.33 7.08 6.30
CA ASN A 229 2.02 5.79 6.36
C ASN A 229 3.50 5.96 6.72
N PRO A 230 3.85 6.20 7.99
CA PRO A 230 5.24 6.36 8.41
C PRO A 230 6.18 5.21 8.04
N PRO A 231 5.77 3.93 8.08
CA PRO A 231 6.60 2.84 7.57
C PRO A 231 6.90 2.92 6.07
N GLY A 232 6.01 3.52 5.28
CA GLY A 232 6.16 3.74 3.85
C GLY A 232 6.73 5.12 3.48
N ALA A 233 7.01 5.97 4.47
CA ALA A 233 7.45 7.35 4.25
C ALA A 233 8.73 7.43 3.39
N GLY A 234 9.66 6.49 3.57
CA GLY A 234 10.86 6.39 2.75
C GLY A 234 10.56 6.33 1.26
N GLN A 235 9.57 5.53 0.86
CA GLN A 235 9.16 5.42 -0.55
C GLN A 235 8.49 6.72 -1.04
N SER A 236 7.65 7.35 -0.23
CA SER A 236 6.99 8.62 -0.59
C SER A 236 8.02 9.74 -0.80
N TYR A 237 9.01 9.87 0.07
CA TYR A 237 10.09 10.83 -0.11
C TYR A 237 11.02 10.49 -1.28
N TYR A 238 11.26 9.21 -1.56
CA TYR A 238 11.97 8.80 -2.77
C TYR A 238 11.21 9.23 -4.05
N ASN A 239 9.91 9.00 -4.10
CA ASN A 239 9.06 9.43 -5.23
C ASN A 239 9.05 10.96 -5.37
N LEU A 240 9.04 11.70 -4.27
CA LEU A 240 9.17 13.16 -4.29
C LEU A 240 10.52 13.58 -4.89
N GLY A 241 11.61 12.95 -4.48
CA GLY A 241 12.94 13.19 -5.04
C GLY A 241 12.97 12.94 -6.55
N ALA A 242 12.38 11.83 -7.01
CA ALA A 242 12.30 11.50 -8.44
C ALA A 242 11.49 12.56 -9.23
N VAL A 243 10.34 13.00 -8.72
CA VAL A 243 9.54 14.07 -9.34
C VAL A 243 10.34 15.37 -9.44
N LEU A 244 11.04 15.77 -8.38
CA LEU A 244 11.87 16.97 -8.35
C LEU A 244 13.07 16.88 -9.30
N THR A 245 13.71 15.72 -9.39
CA THR A 245 14.81 15.45 -10.35
C THR A 245 14.35 15.64 -11.79
N ASN A 246 13.21 15.05 -12.17
CA ASN A 246 12.62 15.17 -13.49
C ASN A 246 12.28 16.62 -13.88
N ARG A 247 12.20 17.52 -12.91
CA ARG A 247 11.93 18.95 -13.09
C ARG A 247 13.17 19.85 -12.91
N GLY A 248 14.35 19.25 -12.76
CA GLY A 248 15.60 19.99 -12.58
C GLY A 248 15.76 20.66 -11.22
N ARG A 249 14.87 20.38 -10.24
CA ARG A 249 14.96 20.92 -8.87
C ARG A 249 15.95 20.07 -8.03
N THR A 250 17.18 19.97 -8.50
CA THR A 250 18.20 19.03 -7.99
C THR A 250 18.46 19.16 -6.50
N LYS A 251 18.53 20.38 -5.97
CA LYS A 251 18.79 20.60 -4.54
C LYS A 251 17.66 20.07 -3.67
N GLU A 252 16.43 20.34 -4.05
CA GLU A 252 15.24 19.87 -3.33
C GLU A 252 15.06 18.35 -3.49
N ALA A 253 15.43 17.81 -4.66
CA ALA A 253 15.48 16.36 -4.85
C ALA A 253 16.47 15.69 -3.89
N ALA A 254 17.67 16.27 -3.71
CA ALA A 254 18.64 15.77 -2.75
C ALA A 254 18.09 15.77 -1.32
N ASP A 255 17.38 16.82 -0.91
CA ASP A 255 16.76 16.88 0.42
C ASP A 255 15.65 15.84 0.60
N ALA A 256 14.86 15.57 -0.46
CA ALA A 256 13.86 14.51 -0.45
C ALA A 256 14.51 13.11 -0.36
N PHE A 257 15.57 12.86 -1.12
CA PHE A 257 16.30 11.57 -1.03
C PHE A 257 16.99 11.38 0.34
N LYS A 258 17.49 12.43 0.98
CA LYS A 258 17.97 12.36 2.37
C LYS A 258 16.87 11.90 3.32
N LYS A 259 15.68 12.50 3.23
CA LYS A 259 14.53 12.05 4.04
C LYS A 259 14.15 10.61 3.73
N ALA A 260 14.18 10.18 2.47
CA ALA A 260 13.94 8.77 2.13
C ALA A 260 14.91 7.83 2.86
N ILE A 261 16.20 8.21 2.94
CA ILE A 261 17.25 7.47 3.64
C ILE A 261 17.05 7.49 5.17
N GLU A 262 16.62 8.62 5.73
CA GLU A 262 16.29 8.73 7.17
C GLU A 262 15.20 7.73 7.57
N TYR A 263 14.14 7.58 6.75
CA TYR A 263 13.07 6.61 7.00
C TYR A 263 13.45 5.18 6.63
N ASN A 264 14.29 4.99 5.60
CA ASN A 264 14.75 3.67 5.19
C ASN A 264 16.27 3.69 4.86
N PRO A 265 17.12 3.46 5.86
CA PRO A 265 18.58 3.47 5.70
C PRO A 265 19.14 2.36 4.79
N GLN A 266 18.31 1.40 4.36
CA GLN A 266 18.71 0.34 3.44
C GLN A 266 18.19 0.55 2.00
N MET A 267 17.59 1.72 1.70
CA MET A 267 17.08 2.04 0.37
C MET A 267 18.22 2.40 -0.59
N ALA A 268 18.81 1.40 -1.23
CA ALA A 268 19.92 1.56 -2.15
C ALA A 268 19.64 2.61 -3.24
N GLN A 269 18.43 2.57 -3.84
CA GLN A 269 18.02 3.51 -4.88
C GLN A 269 18.09 4.97 -4.42
N ALA A 270 17.75 5.26 -3.14
CA ALA A 270 17.79 6.62 -2.60
C ALA A 270 19.24 7.13 -2.47
N TYR A 271 20.17 6.27 -2.05
CA TYR A 271 21.59 6.62 -2.02
C TYR A 271 22.15 6.89 -3.41
N TYR A 272 21.79 6.07 -4.40
CA TYR A 272 22.22 6.26 -5.78
C TYR A 272 21.73 7.60 -6.35
N GLN A 273 20.45 7.89 -6.20
CA GLN A 273 19.85 9.14 -6.69
C GLN A 273 20.37 10.38 -5.93
N LEU A 274 20.61 10.26 -4.63
CA LEU A 274 21.24 11.31 -3.84
C LEU A 274 22.68 11.58 -4.31
N GLY A 275 23.43 10.52 -4.59
CA GLY A 275 24.78 10.62 -5.12
C GLY A 275 24.84 11.33 -6.47
N ILE A 276 23.91 11.00 -7.39
CA ILE A 276 23.76 11.70 -8.66
C ILE A 276 23.40 13.18 -8.43
N SER A 277 22.48 13.45 -7.51
CA SER A 277 22.07 14.83 -7.18
C SER A 277 23.23 15.66 -6.65
N TYR A 278 24.07 15.08 -5.82
CA TYR A 278 25.29 15.74 -5.32
C TYR A 278 26.34 15.96 -6.41
N PHE A 279 26.50 15.00 -7.31
CA PHE A 279 27.43 15.13 -8.42
C PHE A 279 27.00 16.24 -9.41
N GLY A 280 25.69 16.47 -9.54
CA GLY A 280 25.12 17.49 -10.44
C GLY A 280 25.27 18.94 -9.94
N ALA A 281 25.77 19.18 -8.71
CA ALA A 281 25.96 20.53 -8.16
C ALA A 281 27.40 20.69 -7.65
N PRO A 282 28.19 21.64 -8.19
CA PRO A 282 29.63 21.79 -7.91
C PRO A 282 29.99 21.78 -6.44
N ASP A 283 29.20 22.46 -5.61
CA ASP A 283 29.43 22.60 -4.17
C ASP A 283 29.23 21.31 -3.38
N THR A 284 28.56 20.31 -3.98
CA THR A 284 28.20 19.03 -3.33
C THR A 284 28.90 17.82 -3.94
N ILE A 285 29.71 18.00 -4.99
CA ILE A 285 30.45 16.89 -5.63
C ILE A 285 31.22 16.02 -4.63
N PRO A 286 31.92 16.57 -3.62
CA PRO A 286 32.60 15.74 -2.64
C PRO A 286 31.70 14.81 -1.84
N GLN A 287 30.43 15.21 -1.62
CA GLN A 287 29.43 14.41 -0.91
C GLN A 287 28.91 13.23 -1.74
N ALA A 288 29.03 13.29 -3.06
CA ALA A 288 28.68 12.19 -3.95
C ALA A 288 29.51 10.93 -3.67
N ILE A 289 30.79 11.10 -3.33
CA ILE A 289 31.72 9.98 -3.09
C ILE A 289 31.23 9.04 -1.99
N PRO A 290 31.10 9.48 -0.71
CA PRO A 290 30.64 8.59 0.35
C PRO A 290 29.22 8.11 0.15
N THR A 291 28.36 8.90 -0.49
CA THR A 291 26.97 8.53 -0.77
C THR A 291 26.88 7.36 -1.77
N LEU A 292 27.61 7.45 -2.88
CA LEU A 292 27.68 6.37 -3.87
C LEU A 292 28.42 5.13 -3.35
N GLN A 293 29.43 5.31 -2.51
CA GLN A 293 30.08 4.19 -1.83
C GLN A 293 29.09 3.46 -0.91
N LYS A 294 28.24 4.20 -0.19
CA LYS A 294 27.19 3.61 0.64
C LYS A 294 26.16 2.83 -0.18
N PHE A 295 25.79 3.34 -1.35
CA PHE A 295 24.99 2.57 -2.31
C PHE A 295 25.65 1.23 -2.65
N GLN A 296 26.93 1.24 -3.02
CA GLN A 296 27.66 0.02 -3.37
C GLN A 296 27.74 -0.98 -2.19
N GLU A 297 27.97 -0.49 -0.97
CA GLU A 297 27.97 -1.32 0.24
C GLU A 297 26.63 -2.01 0.48
N ILE A 298 25.52 -1.26 0.37
CA ILE A 298 24.17 -1.80 0.56
C ILE A 298 23.88 -2.88 -0.48
N VAL A 299 24.17 -2.61 -1.76
CA VAL A 299 23.91 -3.60 -2.82
C VAL A 299 24.79 -4.84 -2.64
N ALA A 300 26.07 -4.67 -2.27
CA ALA A 300 26.98 -5.79 -2.03
C ALA A 300 26.53 -6.69 -0.86
N ALA A 301 25.83 -6.12 0.13
CA ALA A 301 25.27 -6.85 1.27
C ALA A 301 23.95 -7.61 0.91
N MET A 302 23.34 -7.32 -0.23
CA MET A 302 22.13 -8.03 -0.66
C MET A 302 22.45 -9.45 -1.16
N PRO A 303 21.50 -10.40 -1.07
CA PRO A 303 21.60 -11.67 -1.76
C PRO A 303 21.87 -11.48 -3.27
N LYS A 304 22.68 -12.37 -3.85
CA LYS A 304 23.10 -12.24 -5.27
C LYS A 304 21.93 -12.13 -6.25
N GLU A 305 20.84 -12.81 -5.96
CA GLU A 305 19.61 -12.80 -6.76
C GLU A 305 18.94 -11.42 -6.80
N GLN A 306 19.18 -10.60 -5.78
CA GLN A 306 18.62 -9.23 -5.65
C GLN A 306 19.56 -8.15 -6.21
N GLN A 307 20.81 -8.46 -6.50
CA GLN A 307 21.78 -7.50 -7.02
C GLN A 307 21.60 -7.20 -8.52
N GLY A 308 21.00 -8.13 -9.28
CA GLY A 308 20.85 -8.03 -10.74
C GLY A 308 20.29 -6.69 -11.23
N PRO A 309 19.20 -6.17 -10.65
CA PRO A 309 18.63 -4.88 -11.06
C PRO A 309 19.58 -3.68 -10.91
N PHE A 310 20.62 -3.77 -10.07
CA PHE A 310 21.56 -2.69 -9.78
C PHE A 310 22.88 -2.78 -10.58
N THR A 311 23.04 -3.75 -11.48
CA THR A 311 24.32 -3.97 -12.20
C THR A 311 24.78 -2.73 -12.94
N ASN A 312 23.89 -2.09 -13.71
CA ASN A 312 24.22 -0.88 -14.44
C ASN A 312 24.48 0.32 -13.52
N ASP A 313 23.72 0.43 -12.44
CA ASP A 313 23.86 1.52 -11.46
C ASP A 313 25.16 1.39 -10.68
N LEU A 314 25.63 0.17 -10.39
CA LEU A 314 26.92 -0.07 -9.74
C LEU A 314 28.09 0.40 -10.64
N GLU A 315 28.04 0.11 -11.92
CA GLU A 315 29.08 0.57 -12.85
C GLU A 315 29.04 2.09 -13.03
N ALA A 316 27.85 2.67 -13.17
CA ALA A 316 27.68 4.13 -13.23
C ALA A 316 28.14 4.81 -11.92
N ALA A 317 27.83 4.24 -10.76
CA ALA A 317 28.28 4.76 -9.48
C ALA A 317 29.80 4.78 -9.36
N LYS A 318 30.49 3.73 -9.84
CA LYS A 318 31.96 3.68 -9.88
C LYS A 318 32.53 4.81 -10.73
N GLN A 319 32.00 5.00 -11.94
CA GLN A 319 32.45 6.07 -12.83
C GLN A 319 32.21 7.46 -12.22
N LEU A 320 31.04 7.66 -11.58
CA LEU A 320 30.71 8.92 -10.89
C LEU A 320 31.63 9.17 -9.68
N ILE A 321 31.97 8.14 -8.91
CA ILE A 321 32.94 8.25 -7.80
C ILE A 321 34.31 8.69 -8.33
N ASP A 322 34.81 8.09 -9.41
CA ASP A 322 36.09 8.42 -9.98
C ASP A 322 36.09 9.84 -10.57
N ALA A 323 35.04 10.24 -11.25
CA ALA A 323 34.85 11.60 -11.74
C ALA A 323 34.75 12.62 -10.59
N ALA A 324 34.03 12.29 -9.50
CA ALA A 324 33.91 13.15 -8.32
C ALA A 324 35.27 13.34 -7.62
N LYS A 325 36.10 12.30 -7.50
CA LYS A 325 37.46 12.40 -6.98
C LYS A 325 38.35 13.31 -7.83
N ALA A 326 38.22 13.22 -9.17
CA ALA A 326 38.99 14.07 -10.09
C ALA A 326 38.55 15.54 -10.05
N ALA A 327 37.25 15.79 -9.80
CA ALA A 327 36.67 17.14 -9.72
C ALA A 327 36.77 17.77 -8.32
N ALA A 328 37.07 16.97 -7.29
CA ALA A 328 37.16 17.47 -5.93
C ALA A 328 38.35 18.44 -5.76
N PRO A 329 38.21 19.52 -4.96
CA PRO A 329 39.30 20.44 -4.68
C PRO A 329 40.53 19.71 -4.19
N THR A 330 41.74 20.16 -4.57
CA THR A 330 43.02 19.65 -4.06
C THR A 330 43.02 19.73 -2.54
N GLY A 331 43.18 18.57 -1.86
CA GLY A 331 43.13 18.48 -0.40
C GLY A 331 41.81 18.01 0.19
N TYR A 332 40.81 17.68 -0.62
CA TYR A 332 39.58 17.06 -0.13
C TYR A 332 39.87 15.73 0.58
N LYS A 333 39.46 15.67 1.86
CA LYS A 333 39.44 14.43 2.61
C LYS A 333 37.99 14.03 2.85
N SER A 334 37.66 12.77 2.66
CA SER A 334 36.33 12.27 3.00
C SER A 334 36.04 12.46 4.50
N GLU A 335 34.77 12.60 4.87
CA GLU A 335 34.35 12.69 6.28
C GLU A 335 34.92 11.53 7.11
N LYS A 336 35.01 10.34 6.53
CA LYS A 336 35.63 9.17 7.13
C LYS A 336 37.13 9.39 7.37
N ALA A 337 37.85 9.94 6.39
CA ALA A 337 39.26 10.25 6.51
C ALA A 337 39.52 11.35 7.56
N ILE A 338 38.62 12.35 7.62
CA ILE A 338 38.69 13.40 8.65
C ILE A 338 38.39 12.82 10.04
N ALA A 339 37.41 11.91 10.17
CA ALA A 339 37.11 11.25 11.44
C ALA A 339 38.23 10.34 11.90
N GLU A 340 38.84 9.57 10.98
CA GLU A 340 40.01 8.72 11.27
C GLU A 340 41.23 9.54 11.69
N GLU A 341 41.46 10.69 11.04
CA GLU A 341 42.56 11.60 11.39
C GLU A 341 42.35 12.24 12.77
N LYS A 342 41.13 12.69 13.09
CA LYS A 342 40.74 13.17 14.41
C LYS A 342 40.93 12.10 15.49
N ALA A 343 40.45 10.89 15.24
CA ALA A 343 40.61 9.76 16.17
C ALA A 343 42.08 9.39 16.38
N ALA A 344 42.90 9.46 15.32
CA ALA A 344 44.35 9.24 15.42
C ALA A 344 45.03 10.36 16.22
N GLN A 345 44.65 11.62 16.03
CA GLN A 345 45.16 12.76 16.80
C GLN A 345 44.79 12.63 18.28
N GLU A 346 43.56 12.35 18.63
CA GLU A 346 43.11 12.13 20.01
C GLU A 346 43.87 10.97 20.69
N LYS A 347 44.11 9.89 19.95
CA LYS A 347 44.86 8.75 20.44
C LYS A 347 46.33 9.12 20.71
N ALA A 348 46.92 9.89 19.81
CA ALA A 348 48.30 10.39 19.98
C ALA A 348 48.42 11.35 21.16
N GLU A 349 47.46 12.25 21.36
CA GLU A 349 47.42 13.16 22.52
C GLU A 349 47.28 12.40 23.84
N LYS A 350 46.41 11.40 23.91
CA LYS A 350 46.24 10.53 25.08
C LYS A 350 47.53 9.76 25.40
N GLN A 351 48.26 9.29 24.37
CA GLN A 351 49.54 8.62 24.55
C GLN A 351 50.62 9.56 25.03
N LYS A 352 50.70 10.79 24.51
CA LYS A 352 51.65 11.82 25.01
C LYS A 352 51.35 12.18 26.45
N ALA A 353 50.08 12.40 26.81
CA ALA A 353 49.71 12.72 28.20
C ALA A 353 50.02 11.57 29.17
N ALA A 354 49.86 10.31 28.75
CA ALA A 354 50.23 9.14 29.54
C ALA A 354 51.77 9.03 29.74
N ALA A 355 52.54 9.29 28.69
CA ALA A 355 54.00 9.29 28.74
C ALA A 355 54.57 10.41 29.63
N GLU A 356 53.98 11.61 29.60
CA GLU A 356 54.36 12.70 30.51
C GLU A 356 54.01 12.40 31.98
N LYS A 357 52.86 11.77 32.25
CA LYS A 357 52.51 11.30 33.60
C LYS A 357 53.50 10.23 34.11
N ALA A 358 53.95 9.35 33.23
CA ALA A 358 54.94 8.32 33.60
C ALA A 358 56.32 8.89 33.90
N LYS A 359 56.74 10.02 33.27
CA LYS A 359 57.99 10.72 33.53
C LYS A 359 57.97 11.58 34.80
N ARG A 360 56.80 11.88 35.36
CA ARG A 360 56.65 12.67 36.60
C ARG A 360 56.52 11.82 37.86
N LYS A 361 56.50 10.50 37.74
CA LYS A 361 56.61 9.51 38.82
C LYS A 361 57.98 8.92 38.85
#